data_5ca9bb2114a3403004ecaddc4776f95b
#
_entry.id   5ca9bb2114a3403004ecaddc4776f95b
#
_cell.length_a   1.000
_cell.length_b   1.000
_cell.length_c   1.000
_cell.angle_alpha   90.00
_cell.angle_beta   90.00
_cell.angle_gamma   90.00
#
_symmetry.space_group_name_H-M   'P 1'
#
loop_
_entity.id
_entity.type
_entity.pdbx_description
1 polymer ?
#
loop_
_entity_poly.entity_id
_entity_poly.type
_entity_poly.pdbx_seq_one_letter_code
_entity_poly.pdbx_strand_id
1 'polypeptide(L)'
;MAAQRLLPVLRSADADRAVAAAARLLGAGCRTVELTTSTPGWARAVTRAAGLRDARGRTAVIGVGTVTTAAQARAALEAGAAFLVSPHPAPEVREAAARHGTPFLEGGFTPGEIAAAVRDGGAAKVFPAHVGGPDFIRSLRAVLPSGALLVPTGGIRPGEVRAWLDAGAAAVGVGSGLPDDPGELAAVFAELAGPCCGGEGCRP
;
A
#
# COMPACT_ATOMS: atom_id res chain seq x y z
N MET A 1 -6.63 0.22 -5.57
CA MET A 1 -5.43 -0.62 -5.46
C MET A 1 -5.39 -1.78 -6.45
N ALA A 2 -6.45 -2.51 -6.68
CA ALA A 2 -6.42 -3.70 -7.56
C ALA A 2 -5.91 -3.43 -9.00
N ALA A 3 -6.12 -2.24 -9.55
CA ALA A 3 -5.64 -1.90 -10.90
C ALA A 3 -4.14 -1.51 -10.96
N GLN A 4 -3.54 -1.10 -9.84
CA GLN A 4 -2.14 -0.63 -9.82
C GLN A 4 -1.15 -1.76 -9.51
N ARG A 5 -1.55 -2.76 -8.74
CA ARG A 5 -0.79 -3.94 -8.31
C ARG A 5 0.54 -3.70 -7.60
N LEU A 6 1.14 -2.54 -7.70
CA LEU A 6 2.33 -2.12 -6.96
C LEU A 6 1.98 -0.92 -6.07
N LEU A 7 2.24 -1.03 -4.77
CA LEU A 7 2.09 0.06 -3.81
C LEU A 7 3.47 0.61 -3.45
N PRO A 8 3.86 1.79 -3.97
CA PRO A 8 5.07 2.46 -3.50
C PRO A 8 4.93 2.85 -2.04
N VAL A 9 5.93 2.48 -1.24
CA VAL A 9 6.02 2.79 0.19
C VAL A 9 7.21 3.73 0.41
N LEU A 10 6.93 5.00 0.69
CA LEU A 10 7.93 6.05 0.78
C LEU A 10 8.37 6.30 2.22
N ARG A 11 9.68 6.11 2.42
CA ARG A 11 10.40 6.56 3.61
C ARG A 11 11.46 7.56 3.16
N SER A 12 11.34 8.80 3.60
CA SER A 12 12.19 9.90 3.14
C SER A 12 12.92 10.56 4.31
N ALA A 13 13.97 11.31 4.01
CA ALA A 13 14.74 12.03 5.03
C ALA A 13 13.93 13.20 5.63
N ASP A 14 12.97 13.74 4.88
CA ASP A 14 12.11 14.85 5.29
C ASP A 14 10.81 14.90 4.49
N ALA A 15 9.91 15.80 4.90
CA ALA A 15 8.60 15.99 4.28
C ALA A 15 8.68 16.48 2.82
N ASP A 16 9.62 17.36 2.49
CA ASP A 16 9.72 17.94 1.15
C ASP A 16 10.17 16.87 0.14
N ARG A 17 11.14 16.05 0.50
CA ARG A 17 11.56 14.89 -0.29
C ARG A 17 10.45 13.86 -0.44
N ALA A 18 9.66 13.62 0.60
CA ALA A 18 8.52 12.71 0.52
C ALA A 18 7.48 13.19 -0.48
N VAL A 19 7.13 14.49 -0.47
CA VAL A 19 6.19 15.09 -1.42
C VAL A 19 6.73 15.05 -2.84
N ALA A 20 8.01 15.38 -3.05
CA ALA A 20 8.65 15.33 -4.36
C ALA A 20 8.66 13.91 -4.94
N ALA A 21 9.00 12.90 -4.12
CA ALA A 21 8.97 11.50 -4.53
C ALA A 21 7.54 11.03 -4.87
N ALA A 22 6.53 11.42 -4.07
CA ALA A 22 5.14 11.12 -4.36
C ALA A 22 4.69 11.75 -5.69
N ALA A 23 5.02 13.03 -5.93
CA ALA A 23 4.70 13.73 -7.19
C ALA A 23 5.32 13.04 -8.42
N ARG A 24 6.59 12.61 -8.33
CA ARG A 24 7.27 11.85 -9.38
C ARG A 24 6.54 10.53 -9.69
N LEU A 25 6.19 9.74 -8.68
CA LEU A 25 5.45 8.49 -8.83
C LEU A 25 4.08 8.71 -9.49
N LEU A 26 3.35 9.73 -9.05
CA LEU A 26 2.04 10.10 -9.60
C LEU A 26 2.15 10.53 -11.07
N GLY A 27 3.18 11.30 -11.42
CA GLY A 27 3.48 11.69 -12.80
C GLY A 27 3.81 10.51 -13.71
N ALA A 28 4.40 9.45 -13.16
CA ALA A 28 4.71 8.20 -13.88
C ALA A 28 3.52 7.23 -14.02
N GLY A 29 2.30 7.64 -13.63
CA GLY A 29 1.09 6.84 -13.78
C GLY A 29 0.63 6.08 -12.53
N CYS A 30 1.38 6.19 -11.43
CA CYS A 30 0.91 5.74 -10.12
C CYS A 30 -0.30 6.58 -9.68
N ARG A 31 -1.21 5.99 -8.90
CA ARG A 31 -2.32 6.72 -8.28
C ARG A 31 -2.29 6.63 -6.75
N THR A 32 -1.78 5.53 -6.23
CA THR A 32 -1.82 5.21 -4.80
C THR A 32 -0.41 5.12 -4.26
N VAL A 33 -0.09 5.87 -3.21
CA VAL A 33 1.22 5.93 -2.57
C VAL A 33 1.04 5.85 -1.05
N GLU A 34 1.90 5.08 -0.38
CA GLU A 34 2.00 5.02 1.08
C GLU A 34 3.16 5.91 1.56
N LEU A 35 2.88 6.92 2.39
CA LEU A 35 3.89 7.67 3.14
C LEU A 35 4.02 7.08 4.55
N THR A 36 5.24 6.93 5.08
CA THR A 36 5.43 6.29 6.38
C THR A 36 5.61 7.31 7.50
N THR A 37 5.09 7.00 8.69
CA THR A 37 5.25 7.82 9.92
C THR A 37 6.72 7.96 10.36
N SER A 38 7.61 7.13 9.83
CA SER A 38 9.05 7.22 10.08
C SER A 38 9.76 8.35 9.33
N THR A 39 9.07 9.03 8.40
CA THR A 39 9.59 10.23 7.73
C THR A 39 9.42 11.46 8.65
N PRO A 40 10.48 12.21 8.98
CA PRO A 40 10.33 13.45 9.74
C PRO A 40 9.35 14.41 9.07
N GLY A 41 8.37 14.92 9.83
CA GLY A 41 7.32 15.81 9.30
C GLY A 41 6.29 15.12 8.39
N TRP A 42 6.12 13.82 8.53
CA TRP A 42 5.22 13.00 7.71
C TRP A 42 3.78 13.54 7.60
N ALA A 43 3.20 14.07 8.69
CA ALA A 43 1.83 14.60 8.66
C ALA A 43 1.72 15.78 7.68
N ARG A 44 2.69 16.71 7.71
CA ARG A 44 2.78 17.82 6.73
C ARG A 44 2.96 17.30 5.30
N ALA A 45 3.75 16.24 5.12
CA ALA A 45 3.93 15.61 3.81
C ALA A 45 2.59 15.04 3.29
N VAL A 46 1.82 14.37 4.15
CA VAL A 46 0.50 13.81 3.80
C VAL A 46 -0.47 14.91 3.38
N THR A 47 -0.60 15.98 4.16
CA THR A 47 -1.49 17.10 3.84
C THR A 47 -1.17 17.71 2.48
N ARG A 48 0.12 17.88 2.17
CA ARG A 48 0.54 18.42 0.85
C ARG A 48 0.32 17.41 -0.28
N ALA A 49 0.64 16.16 -0.04
CA ALA A 49 0.50 15.10 -1.05
C ALA A 49 -0.96 14.77 -1.37
N ALA A 50 -1.89 14.91 -0.42
CA ALA A 50 -3.32 14.68 -0.63
C ALA A 50 -3.93 15.61 -1.70
N GLY A 51 -3.33 16.78 -1.93
CA GLY A 51 -3.71 17.72 -2.99
C GLY A 51 -3.12 17.41 -4.37
N LEU A 52 -2.19 16.46 -4.47
CA LEU A 52 -1.57 16.11 -5.76
C LEU A 52 -2.54 15.38 -6.68
N ARG A 53 -2.21 15.40 -7.97
CA ARG A 53 -2.95 14.68 -9.01
C ARG A 53 -2.04 13.70 -9.73
N ASP A 54 -2.61 12.58 -10.18
CA ASP A 54 -1.91 11.62 -11.03
C ASP A 54 -1.78 12.13 -12.47
N ALA A 55 -1.06 11.39 -13.33
CA ALA A 55 -0.85 11.71 -14.74
C ALA A 55 -2.16 11.86 -15.56
N ARG A 56 -3.30 11.41 -15.02
CA ARG A 56 -4.62 11.53 -15.64
C ARG A 56 -5.47 12.65 -15.02
N GLY A 57 -4.88 13.49 -14.18
CA GLY A 57 -5.55 14.59 -13.49
C GLY A 57 -6.46 14.17 -12.33
N ARG A 58 -6.51 12.89 -11.94
CA ARG A 58 -7.32 12.39 -10.82
C ARG A 58 -6.61 12.68 -9.49
N THR A 59 -7.37 12.93 -8.44
CA THR A 59 -6.82 13.10 -7.09
C THR A 59 -6.03 11.86 -6.66
N ALA A 60 -4.83 12.09 -6.14
CA ALA A 60 -3.97 11.05 -5.60
C ALA A 60 -4.62 10.35 -4.41
N VAL A 61 -4.34 9.05 -4.25
CA VAL A 61 -4.76 8.26 -3.09
C VAL A 61 -3.54 8.09 -2.19
N ILE A 62 -3.43 8.95 -1.18
CA ILE A 62 -2.29 8.95 -0.27
C ILE A 62 -2.66 8.22 1.02
N GLY A 63 -1.95 7.14 1.32
CA GLY A 63 -2.07 6.42 2.58
C GLY A 63 -0.93 6.74 3.54
N VAL A 64 -1.12 6.38 4.80
CA VAL A 64 -0.08 6.47 5.83
C VAL A 64 0.24 5.10 6.38
N GLY A 65 1.51 4.72 6.26
CA GLY A 65 2.05 3.46 6.77
C GLY A 65 2.89 3.61 8.03
N THR A 66 3.19 2.46 8.64
CA THR A 66 3.88 2.37 9.93
C THR A 66 3.08 3.05 11.05
N VAL A 67 1.75 3.03 10.93
CA VAL A 67 0.83 3.52 11.96
C VAL A 67 0.65 2.44 13.01
N THR A 68 1.08 2.70 14.24
CA THR A 68 1.11 1.71 15.32
C THR A 68 0.36 2.15 16.57
N THR A 69 -0.09 3.42 16.62
CA THR A 69 -0.82 3.97 17.77
C THR A 69 -2.08 4.74 17.34
N ALA A 70 -3.05 4.84 18.24
CA ALA A 70 -4.25 5.64 18.02
C ALA A 70 -3.92 7.13 17.77
N ALA A 71 -2.87 7.66 18.40
CA ALA A 71 -2.43 9.04 18.19
C ALA A 71 -1.93 9.27 16.75
N GLN A 72 -1.10 8.36 16.23
CA GLN A 72 -0.65 8.41 14.84
C GLN A 72 -1.83 8.24 13.87
N ALA A 73 -2.79 7.35 14.16
CA ALA A 73 -3.97 7.18 13.33
C ALA A 73 -4.78 8.47 13.23
N ARG A 74 -5.08 9.13 14.35
CA ARG A 74 -5.80 10.42 14.36
C ARG A 74 -5.06 11.48 13.55
N ALA A 75 -3.77 11.67 13.81
CA ALA A 75 -2.96 12.65 13.07
C ALA A 75 -2.91 12.36 11.56
N ALA A 76 -2.87 11.09 11.16
CA ALA A 76 -2.91 10.69 9.75
C ALA A 76 -4.27 11.04 9.10
N LEU A 77 -5.37 10.78 9.78
CA LEU A 77 -6.72 11.10 9.33
C LEU A 77 -6.93 12.62 9.20
N GLU A 78 -6.49 13.39 10.21
CA GLU A 78 -6.52 14.86 10.19
C GLU A 78 -5.67 15.44 9.05
N ALA A 79 -4.54 14.79 8.71
CA ALA A 79 -3.70 15.15 7.58
C ALA A 79 -4.31 14.79 6.21
N GLY A 80 -5.43 14.07 6.15
CA GLY A 80 -6.12 13.70 4.92
C GLY A 80 -5.70 12.35 4.33
N ALA A 81 -5.22 11.42 5.16
CA ALA A 81 -4.92 10.06 4.73
C ALA A 81 -6.15 9.35 4.17
N ALA A 82 -6.04 8.80 2.95
CA ALA A 82 -7.10 8.03 2.31
C ALA A 82 -7.19 6.58 2.80
N PHE A 83 -6.13 6.06 3.40
CA PHE A 83 -6.07 4.74 4.06
C PHE A 83 -4.92 4.70 5.05
N LEU A 84 -5.00 3.78 6.01
CA LEU A 84 -3.96 3.53 7.01
C LEU A 84 -3.35 2.14 6.83
N VAL A 85 -2.08 1.99 7.21
CA VAL A 85 -1.37 0.70 7.16
C VAL A 85 -0.53 0.52 8.42
N SER A 86 -0.62 -0.64 9.06
CA SER A 86 0.29 -1.02 10.15
C SER A 86 1.27 -2.11 9.73
N PRO A 87 2.43 -2.26 10.40
CA PRO A 87 3.36 -3.34 10.15
C PRO A 87 2.99 -4.65 10.88
N HIS A 88 2.14 -4.59 11.89
CA HIS A 88 1.72 -5.69 12.77
C HIS A 88 0.28 -5.43 13.25
N PRO A 89 -0.36 -6.36 13.97
CA PRO A 89 -1.68 -6.15 14.55
C PRO A 89 -1.72 -4.88 15.42
N ALA A 90 -2.71 -4.02 15.18
CA ALA A 90 -2.85 -2.72 15.83
C ALA A 90 -4.34 -2.38 16.08
N PRO A 91 -4.97 -2.98 17.11
CA PRO A 91 -6.40 -2.84 17.37
C PRO A 91 -6.84 -1.40 17.59
N GLU A 92 -6.04 -0.57 18.27
CA GLU A 92 -6.34 0.86 18.48
C GLU A 92 -6.36 1.66 17.16
N VAL A 93 -5.50 1.30 16.20
CA VAL A 93 -5.50 1.92 14.86
C VAL A 93 -6.74 1.47 14.10
N ARG A 94 -7.09 0.19 14.17
CA ARG A 94 -8.30 -0.37 13.55
C ARG A 94 -9.56 0.33 14.05
N GLU A 95 -9.69 0.53 15.36
CA GLU A 95 -10.82 1.26 15.93
C GLU A 95 -10.86 2.72 15.47
N ALA A 96 -9.72 3.41 15.43
CA ALA A 96 -9.65 4.79 14.96
C ALA A 96 -10.05 4.90 13.48
N ALA A 97 -9.56 4.00 12.63
CA ALA A 97 -9.90 3.93 11.21
C ALA A 97 -11.39 3.64 11.00
N ALA A 98 -11.95 2.67 11.75
CA ALA A 98 -13.36 2.30 11.67
C ALA A 98 -14.29 3.46 12.04
N ARG A 99 -13.98 4.21 13.11
CA ARG A 99 -14.76 5.40 13.51
C ARG A 99 -14.78 6.50 12.43
N HIS A 100 -13.74 6.56 11.60
CA HIS A 100 -13.63 7.52 10.49
C HIS A 100 -14.14 6.97 9.15
N GLY A 101 -14.51 5.70 9.08
CA GLY A 101 -14.86 5.06 7.82
C GLY A 101 -13.67 4.95 6.85
N THR A 102 -12.42 4.96 7.35
CA THR A 102 -11.21 4.94 6.55
C THR A 102 -10.70 3.51 6.41
N PRO A 103 -10.35 3.03 5.20
CA PRO A 103 -9.76 1.72 5.00
C PRO A 103 -8.48 1.53 5.82
N PHE A 104 -8.34 0.37 6.45
CA PHE A 104 -7.15 -0.01 7.21
C PHE A 104 -6.59 -1.33 6.70
N LEU A 105 -5.33 -1.31 6.28
CA LEU A 105 -4.57 -2.49 5.90
C LEU A 105 -3.68 -2.92 7.08
N GLU A 106 -4.20 -3.84 7.87
CA GLU A 106 -3.50 -4.32 9.05
C GLU A 106 -2.39 -5.32 8.69
N GLY A 107 -1.24 -5.16 9.33
CA GLY A 107 -0.08 -6.02 9.14
C GLY A 107 -0.09 -7.25 10.03
N GLY A 108 0.61 -8.29 9.58
CA GLY A 108 0.91 -9.51 10.33
C GLY A 108 1.89 -10.37 9.58
N PHE A 109 2.39 -11.41 10.24
CA PHE A 109 3.29 -12.38 9.62
C PHE A 109 2.83 -13.83 9.84
N THR A 110 2.23 -14.16 10.98
CA THR A 110 1.71 -15.50 11.20
C THR A 110 0.38 -15.74 10.50
N PRO A 111 0.04 -16.98 10.13
CA PRO A 111 -1.27 -17.29 9.52
C PRO A 111 -2.45 -16.81 10.38
N GLY A 112 -2.33 -16.86 11.72
CA GLY A 112 -3.37 -16.40 12.63
C GLY A 112 -3.59 -14.89 12.60
N GLU A 113 -2.51 -14.09 12.58
CA GLU A 113 -2.58 -12.62 12.46
C GLU A 113 -3.16 -12.22 11.10
N ILE A 114 -2.71 -12.85 10.03
CA ILE A 114 -3.20 -12.59 8.68
C ILE A 114 -4.70 -12.95 8.56
N ALA A 115 -5.10 -14.11 9.11
CA ALA A 115 -6.51 -14.51 9.11
C ALA A 115 -7.40 -13.54 9.91
N ALA A 116 -6.91 -13.02 11.03
CA ALA A 116 -7.61 -12.00 11.81
C ALA A 116 -7.78 -10.69 11.00
N ALA A 117 -6.71 -10.18 10.40
CA ALA A 117 -6.74 -8.97 9.59
C ALA A 117 -7.69 -9.10 8.39
N VAL A 118 -7.67 -10.25 7.70
CA VAL A 118 -8.59 -10.54 6.57
C VAL A 118 -10.04 -10.60 7.03
N ARG A 119 -10.32 -11.24 8.17
CA ARG A 119 -11.70 -11.33 8.72
C ARG A 119 -12.25 -9.95 9.04
N ASP A 120 -11.43 -9.06 9.60
CA ASP A 120 -11.85 -7.76 10.08
C ASP A 120 -11.90 -6.70 8.95
N GLY A 121 -11.01 -6.80 7.94
CA GLY A 121 -10.86 -5.79 6.88
C GLY A 121 -10.89 -6.32 5.44
N GLY A 122 -11.04 -7.62 5.21
CA GLY A 122 -10.99 -8.24 3.87
C GLY A 122 -9.58 -8.28 3.26
N ALA A 123 -8.61 -7.59 3.86
CA ALA A 123 -7.25 -7.46 3.37
C ALA A 123 -6.23 -7.55 4.51
N ALA A 124 -5.02 -8.01 4.19
CA ALA A 124 -3.91 -8.04 5.14
C ALA A 124 -2.58 -7.66 4.46
N LYS A 125 -1.77 -6.88 5.16
CA LYS A 125 -0.35 -6.69 4.83
C LYS A 125 0.44 -7.86 5.40
N VAL A 126 1.21 -8.54 4.56
CA VAL A 126 2.15 -9.59 4.99
C VAL A 126 3.52 -8.93 5.16
N PHE A 127 4.03 -8.85 6.41
CA PHE A 127 5.25 -8.12 6.72
C PHE A 127 6.05 -8.80 7.84
N PRO A 128 7.39 -8.94 7.69
CA PRO A 128 8.21 -8.60 6.51
C PRO A 128 8.20 -9.73 5.46
N ALA A 129 7.76 -9.42 4.25
CA ALA A 129 7.45 -10.41 3.24
C ALA A 129 8.64 -11.26 2.77
N HIS A 130 9.85 -10.64 2.64
CA HIS A 130 11.05 -11.32 2.16
C HIS A 130 11.43 -12.56 2.98
N VAL A 131 11.03 -12.62 4.25
CA VAL A 131 11.33 -13.77 5.14
C VAL A 131 10.61 -15.04 4.70
N GLY A 132 9.34 -14.91 4.26
CA GLY A 132 8.54 -16.05 3.82
C GLY A 132 8.58 -16.33 2.32
N GLY A 133 8.93 -15.34 1.53
CA GLY A 133 8.93 -15.45 0.07
C GLY A 133 7.54 -15.63 -0.56
N PRO A 134 7.47 -15.74 -1.90
CA PRO A 134 6.21 -15.98 -2.61
C PRO A 134 5.50 -17.28 -2.21
N ASP A 135 6.25 -18.31 -1.82
CA ASP A 135 5.68 -19.59 -1.39
C ASP A 135 4.85 -19.48 -0.11
N PHE A 136 5.22 -18.55 0.77
CA PHE A 136 4.41 -18.26 1.95
C PHE A 136 3.04 -17.67 1.56
N ILE A 137 2.98 -16.80 0.53
CA ILE A 137 1.71 -16.29 0.02
C ILE A 137 0.84 -17.44 -0.54
N ARG A 138 1.42 -18.38 -1.31
CA ARG A 138 0.70 -19.57 -1.80
C ARG A 138 0.12 -20.38 -0.66
N SER A 139 0.92 -20.59 0.40
CA SER A 139 0.49 -21.33 1.59
C SER A 139 -0.65 -20.64 2.33
N LEU A 140 -0.58 -19.33 2.49
CA LEU A 140 -1.66 -18.54 3.09
C LEU A 140 -2.96 -18.61 2.26
N ARG A 141 -2.87 -18.59 0.92
CA ARG A 141 -4.03 -18.71 0.02
C ARG A 141 -4.81 -20.01 0.22
N ALA A 142 -4.13 -21.09 0.61
CA ALA A 142 -4.76 -22.39 0.84
C ALA A 142 -5.67 -22.41 2.10
N VAL A 143 -5.45 -21.49 3.05
CA VAL A 143 -6.15 -21.49 4.35
C VAL A 143 -7.00 -20.23 4.59
N LEU A 144 -6.91 -19.25 3.70
CA LEU A 144 -7.69 -18.01 3.78
C LEU A 144 -8.90 -18.05 2.83
N PRO A 145 -9.96 -17.24 3.09
CA PRO A 145 -11.07 -17.08 2.16
C PRO A 145 -10.61 -16.68 0.75
N SER A 146 -11.28 -17.18 -0.29
CA SER A 146 -10.92 -16.93 -1.70
C SER A 146 -10.87 -15.44 -2.08
N GLY A 147 -11.66 -14.60 -1.44
CA GLY A 147 -11.69 -13.16 -1.63
C GLY A 147 -10.64 -12.37 -0.84
N ALA A 148 -9.81 -13.01 0.00
CA ALA A 148 -8.80 -12.33 0.81
C ALA A 148 -7.80 -11.55 -0.05
N LEU A 149 -7.54 -10.29 0.29
CA LEU A 149 -6.56 -9.45 -0.40
C LEU A 149 -5.24 -9.42 0.40
N LEU A 150 -4.21 -10.07 -0.13
CA LEU A 150 -2.88 -10.11 0.49
C LEU A 150 -1.96 -9.08 -0.17
N VAL A 151 -1.28 -8.27 0.66
CA VAL A 151 -0.34 -7.24 0.21
C VAL A 151 1.02 -7.48 0.87
N PRO A 152 1.86 -8.37 0.32
CA PRO A 152 3.22 -8.57 0.81
C PRO A 152 4.03 -7.29 0.67
N THR A 153 4.80 -6.96 1.71
CA THR A 153 5.60 -5.75 1.81
C THR A 153 6.87 -6.01 2.61
N GLY A 154 7.95 -5.35 2.26
CA GLY A 154 9.22 -5.42 2.99
C GLY A 154 10.23 -6.36 2.34
N GLY A 155 11.36 -5.78 1.91
CA GLY A 155 12.47 -6.47 1.28
C GLY A 155 12.21 -6.97 -0.14
N ILE A 156 11.16 -6.49 -0.81
CA ILE A 156 10.80 -6.88 -2.18
C ILE A 156 11.37 -5.84 -3.16
N ARG A 157 12.08 -6.30 -4.18
CA ARG A 157 12.61 -5.47 -5.27
C ARG A 157 11.59 -5.37 -6.41
N PRO A 158 11.60 -4.28 -7.20
CA PRO A 158 10.66 -4.10 -8.31
C PRO A 158 10.60 -5.27 -9.28
N GLY A 159 11.74 -5.85 -9.68
CA GLY A 159 11.81 -7.00 -10.57
C GLY A 159 11.23 -8.31 -10.00
N GLU A 160 10.96 -8.37 -8.69
CA GLU A 160 10.38 -9.56 -8.03
C GLU A 160 8.84 -9.49 -7.95
N VAL A 161 8.25 -8.32 -8.21
CA VAL A 161 6.82 -8.07 -8.01
C VAL A 161 5.94 -9.09 -8.74
N ARG A 162 6.31 -9.48 -9.97
CA ARG A 162 5.55 -10.45 -10.75
C ARG A 162 5.45 -11.80 -10.03
N ALA A 163 6.54 -12.31 -9.46
CA ALA A 163 6.53 -13.59 -8.75
C ALA A 163 5.57 -13.59 -7.53
N TRP A 164 5.46 -12.45 -6.85
CA TRP A 164 4.52 -12.28 -5.73
C TRP A 164 3.06 -12.22 -6.21
N LEU A 165 2.80 -11.54 -7.32
CA LEU A 165 1.46 -11.49 -7.93
C LEU A 165 1.03 -12.88 -8.40
N ASP A 166 1.94 -13.64 -9.05
CA ASP A 166 1.69 -15.02 -9.52
C ASP A 166 1.49 -15.99 -8.34
N ALA A 167 2.04 -15.68 -7.17
CA ALA A 167 1.77 -16.40 -5.92
C ALA A 167 0.40 -16.10 -5.32
N GLY A 168 -0.35 -15.14 -5.87
CA GLY A 168 -1.68 -14.78 -5.43
C GLY A 168 -1.77 -13.51 -4.58
N ALA A 169 -0.72 -12.67 -4.53
CA ALA A 169 -0.83 -11.35 -3.94
C ALA A 169 -1.77 -10.44 -4.76
N ALA A 170 -2.59 -9.64 -4.09
CA ALA A 170 -3.48 -8.68 -4.73
C ALA A 170 -2.72 -7.44 -5.23
N ALA A 171 -1.74 -7.02 -4.46
CA ALA A 171 -0.77 -5.96 -4.77
C ALA A 171 0.51 -6.23 -3.98
N VAL A 172 1.61 -5.55 -4.32
CA VAL A 172 2.91 -5.70 -3.66
C VAL A 172 3.41 -4.34 -3.20
N GLY A 173 3.80 -4.23 -1.92
CA GLY A 173 4.40 -3.02 -1.36
C GLY A 173 5.91 -2.99 -1.61
N VAL A 174 6.39 -1.95 -2.30
CA VAL A 174 7.81 -1.76 -2.63
C VAL A 174 8.31 -0.46 -2.00
N GLY A 175 9.31 -0.59 -1.10
CA GLY A 175 9.85 0.55 -0.34
C GLY A 175 11.17 1.10 -0.87
N SER A 176 11.84 0.41 -1.79
CA SER A 176 13.15 0.81 -2.33
C SER A 176 13.39 0.21 -3.71
N GLY A 177 14.36 0.77 -4.44
CA GLY A 177 14.78 0.23 -5.74
C GLY A 177 13.86 0.57 -6.91
N LEU A 178 12.84 1.41 -6.72
CA LEU A 178 12.07 1.96 -7.84
C LEU A 178 12.98 2.91 -8.63
N PRO A 179 12.92 2.89 -9.97
CA PRO A 179 13.75 3.76 -10.80
C PRO A 179 13.54 5.24 -10.48
N ASP A 180 14.61 6.02 -10.62
CA ASP A 180 14.53 7.48 -10.54
C ASP A 180 14.12 8.12 -11.85
N ASP A 181 14.44 7.50 -12.97
CA ASP A 181 14.02 7.95 -14.30
C ASP A 181 12.50 7.81 -14.48
N PRO A 182 11.78 8.86 -14.89
CA PRO A 182 10.33 8.82 -15.05
C PRO A 182 9.84 7.84 -16.12
N GLY A 183 10.62 7.63 -17.19
CA GLY A 183 10.26 6.70 -18.27
C GLY A 183 10.37 5.25 -17.82
N GLU A 184 11.46 4.88 -17.16
CA GLU A 184 11.64 3.55 -16.56
C GLU A 184 10.57 3.28 -15.49
N LEU A 185 10.28 4.27 -14.66
CA LEU A 185 9.25 4.16 -13.64
C LEU A 185 7.86 3.94 -14.25
N ALA A 186 7.52 4.67 -15.32
CA ALA A 186 6.26 4.49 -16.05
C ALA A 186 6.18 3.10 -16.69
N ALA A 187 7.29 2.57 -17.22
CA ALA A 187 7.36 1.22 -17.76
C ALA A 187 7.06 0.15 -16.69
N VAL A 188 7.60 0.30 -15.47
CA VAL A 188 7.32 -0.60 -14.35
C VAL A 188 5.82 -0.61 -14.02
N PHE A 189 5.16 0.54 -13.96
CA PHE A 189 3.72 0.59 -13.70
C PHE A 189 2.89 0.02 -14.85
N ALA A 190 3.29 0.27 -16.10
CA ALA A 190 2.61 -0.25 -17.28
C ALA A 190 2.68 -1.79 -17.37
N GLU A 191 3.85 -2.36 -17.09
CA GLU A 191 4.07 -3.82 -17.09
C GLU A 191 3.23 -4.53 -16.01
N LEU A 192 3.10 -3.91 -14.84
CA LEU A 192 2.38 -4.47 -13.71
C LEU A 192 0.87 -4.17 -13.74
N ALA A 193 0.43 -3.22 -14.55
CA ALA A 193 -0.99 -2.99 -14.78
C ALA A 193 -1.60 -4.27 -15.36
N GLY A 194 -2.45 -4.94 -14.58
CA GLY A 194 -3.21 -6.08 -15.07
C GLY A 194 -4.08 -5.66 -16.25
N PRO A 195 -4.56 -6.60 -17.07
CA PRO A 195 -5.52 -6.28 -18.11
C PRO A 195 -6.67 -5.52 -17.44
N CYS A 196 -6.96 -4.31 -17.93
CA CYS A 196 -8.20 -3.64 -17.58
C CYS A 196 -9.29 -4.67 -17.86
N CYS A 197 -10.09 -5.02 -16.86
CA CYS A 197 -11.30 -5.80 -17.07
C CYS A 197 -12.20 -5.00 -18.03
N GLY A 198 -11.92 -5.09 -19.31
CA GLY A 198 -12.80 -4.69 -20.40
C GLY A 198 -13.86 -5.77 -20.56
N GLY A 199 -14.77 -5.83 -19.63
CA GLY A 199 -15.93 -6.74 -19.63
C GLY A 199 -17.04 -6.07 -18.84
N GLU A 200 -18.18 -5.91 -19.45
CA GLU A 200 -19.44 -5.41 -18.87
C GLU A 200 -19.75 -6.14 -17.56
N GLY A 201 -19.43 -5.57 -16.40
CA GLY A 201 -19.70 -6.19 -15.09
C GLY A 201 -19.14 -5.48 -13.88
N CYS A 202 -18.34 -4.43 -14.03
CA CYS A 202 -17.86 -3.64 -12.89
C CYS A 202 -18.90 -2.55 -12.56
N ARG A 203 -19.95 -2.92 -11.81
CA ARG A 203 -20.83 -1.92 -11.17
C ARG A 203 -20.16 -1.39 -9.90
N PRO A 204 -20.43 -0.11 -9.54
CA PRO A 204 -19.78 0.64 -8.46
C PRO A 204 -20.03 0.03 -7.08
#